data_be81f5efb53e8daa8290011aaf495d96
#
_entry.id   be81f5efb53e8daa8290011aaf495d96
#
_cell.length_a   1.000
_cell.length_b   1.000
_cell.length_c   1.000
_cell.angle_alpha   90.00
_cell.angle_beta   90.00
_cell.angle_gamma   90.00
#
_symmetry.space_group_name_H-M   'P 1'
#
loop_
_entity.id
_entity.type
_entity.pdbx_description
1 polymer ?
#
loop_
_entity_poly.entity_id
_entity_poly.type
_entity_poly.pdbx_seq_one_letter_code
_entity_poly.pdbx_strand_id
1 'polypeptide(L)'
;MHGPIGTKLALAIVIAMAFAGCGRQERQVKFASDVKPVLDRACLDCHEDGKAGYEASGLSVASYDELMTGTRFGPVVLPGDPESSVLVQLIEGRADPSIKMPHGSESLYQGEIETIRLWVSQGAPNN
;
A
#
# COMPACT_ATOMS: atom_id res chain seq x y z
N MET A 1 0.20 -51.50 63.95
CA MET A 1 1.54 -51.45 63.33
C MET A 1 1.43 -50.65 62.07
N HIS A 2 2.16 -49.57 62.01
CA HIS A 2 1.98 -48.49 61.04
C HIS A 2 2.79 -48.75 59.76
N GLY A 3 2.13 -48.70 58.60
CA GLY A 3 2.81 -48.66 57.32
C GLY A 3 2.82 -47.21 56.76
N PRO A 4 3.95 -46.73 56.21
CA PRO A 4 4.04 -45.35 55.78
C PRO A 4 3.39 -45.13 54.43
N ILE A 5 2.65 -44.05 54.37
CA ILE A 5 1.98 -43.54 53.18
C ILE A 5 3.03 -42.92 52.26
N GLY A 6 3.29 -43.57 51.12
CA GLY A 6 4.14 -43.04 50.09
C GLY A 6 3.47 -41.94 49.30
N THR A 7 3.84 -40.71 49.53
CA THR A 7 3.40 -39.54 48.77
C THR A 7 4.09 -39.53 47.40
N LYS A 8 3.35 -39.91 46.35
CA LYS A 8 3.84 -39.75 44.95
C LYS A 8 3.62 -38.33 44.54
N LEU A 9 4.68 -37.57 44.53
CA LEU A 9 4.72 -36.21 43.99
C LEU A 9 4.68 -36.29 42.44
N ALA A 10 3.53 -36.01 41.87
CA ALA A 10 3.39 -35.91 40.41
C ALA A 10 3.90 -34.55 39.95
N LEU A 11 5.09 -34.58 39.35
CA LEU A 11 5.68 -33.40 38.72
C LEU A 11 4.99 -33.15 37.39
N ALA A 12 4.01 -32.25 37.35
CA ALA A 12 3.36 -31.80 36.12
C ALA A 12 4.32 -30.84 35.37
N ILE A 13 4.96 -31.34 34.32
CA ILE A 13 5.76 -30.53 33.41
C ILE A 13 4.80 -29.83 32.49
N VAL A 14 4.54 -28.53 32.72
CA VAL A 14 3.83 -27.65 31.80
C VAL A 14 4.79 -27.26 30.69
N ILE A 15 4.72 -27.95 29.56
CA ILE A 15 5.42 -27.56 28.34
C ILE A 15 4.67 -26.35 27.74
N ALA A 16 5.15 -25.15 28.03
CA ALA A 16 4.74 -23.94 27.34
C ALA A 16 5.28 -24.00 25.90
N MET A 17 4.46 -24.43 24.95
CA MET A 17 4.76 -24.28 23.53
C MET A 17 4.67 -22.79 23.20
N ALA A 18 5.83 -22.14 23.18
CA ALA A 18 5.98 -20.82 22.57
C ALA A 18 5.78 -20.99 21.06
N PHE A 19 4.59 -20.69 20.57
CA PHE A 19 4.36 -20.46 19.14
C PHE A 19 5.14 -19.21 18.77
N ALA A 20 6.39 -19.39 18.36
CA ALA A 20 7.13 -18.38 17.62
C ALA A 20 6.45 -18.25 16.25
N GLY A 21 5.36 -17.47 16.19
CA GLY A 21 4.76 -17.04 14.95
C GLY A 21 5.82 -16.27 14.18
N CYS A 22 6.42 -16.85 13.15
CA CYS A 22 7.14 -16.12 12.10
C CYS A 22 6.10 -15.25 11.38
N GLY A 23 5.73 -14.14 12.00
CA GLY A 23 5.04 -13.05 11.34
C GLY A 23 5.97 -12.56 10.25
N ARG A 24 5.64 -12.86 8.98
CA ARG A 24 6.29 -12.22 7.84
C ARG A 24 6.03 -10.74 8.02
N GLN A 25 7.05 -10.00 8.45
CA GLN A 25 6.98 -8.55 8.60
C GLN A 25 6.83 -8.01 7.18
N GLU A 26 5.63 -7.57 6.83
CA GLU A 26 5.40 -6.94 5.53
C GLU A 26 6.32 -5.73 5.41
N ARG A 27 7.04 -5.64 4.28
CA ARG A 27 7.90 -4.50 3.99
C ARG A 27 7.06 -3.22 4.05
N GLN A 28 7.46 -2.27 4.87
CA GLN A 28 6.87 -0.94 4.88
C GLN A 28 7.28 -0.20 3.60
N VAL A 29 6.31 0.18 2.79
CA VAL A 29 6.52 0.97 1.58
C VAL A 29 6.66 2.44 1.97
N LYS A 30 7.67 3.11 1.42
CA LYS A 30 7.93 4.54 1.65
C LYS A 30 7.52 5.36 0.45
N PHE A 31 6.84 6.47 0.70
CA PHE A 31 6.47 7.39 -0.38
C PHE A 31 7.71 7.92 -1.11
N ALA A 32 8.68 8.46 -0.36
CA ALA A 32 9.83 9.14 -0.95
C ALA A 32 10.74 8.22 -1.80
N SER A 33 10.94 6.97 -1.40
CA SER A 33 11.88 6.05 -2.05
C SER A 33 11.24 5.01 -2.95
N ASP A 34 9.98 4.67 -2.74
CA ASP A 34 9.34 3.55 -3.44
C ASP A 34 8.21 4.01 -4.37
N VAL A 35 7.42 5.01 -3.98
CA VAL A 35 6.26 5.49 -4.74
C VAL A 35 6.60 6.69 -5.62
N LYS A 36 7.24 7.71 -5.05
CA LYS A 36 7.53 8.97 -5.75
C LYS A 36 8.33 8.76 -7.05
N PRO A 37 9.38 7.90 -7.09
CA PRO A 37 10.11 7.66 -8.33
C PRO A 37 9.26 7.05 -9.45
N VAL A 38 8.25 6.23 -9.10
CA VAL A 38 7.32 5.68 -10.09
C VAL A 38 6.41 6.79 -10.63
N LEU A 39 5.87 7.63 -9.75
CA LEU A 39 5.03 8.77 -10.15
C LEU A 39 5.80 9.76 -11.02
N ASP A 40 7.05 10.06 -10.68
CA ASP A 40 7.90 10.98 -11.45
C ASP A 40 8.14 10.46 -12.87
N ARG A 41 8.44 9.18 -13.00
CA ARG A 41 8.74 8.57 -14.29
C ARG A 41 7.50 8.40 -15.17
N ALA A 42 6.37 8.00 -14.59
CA ALA A 42 5.23 7.51 -15.36
C ALA A 42 4.04 8.47 -15.42
N CYS A 43 3.99 9.47 -14.55
CA CYS A 43 2.78 10.29 -14.36
C CYS A 43 3.06 11.79 -14.45
N LEU A 44 4.22 12.25 -13.96
CA LEU A 44 4.52 13.68 -13.77
C LEU A 44 4.47 14.48 -15.08
N ASP A 45 4.94 13.90 -16.19
CA ASP A 45 4.95 14.58 -17.49
C ASP A 45 3.57 15.06 -17.96
N CYS A 46 2.50 14.42 -17.47
CA CYS A 46 1.12 14.81 -17.75
C CYS A 46 0.42 15.42 -16.54
N HIS A 47 0.80 15.03 -15.32
CA HIS A 47 0.12 15.39 -14.07
C HIS A 47 0.99 16.32 -13.19
N GLU A 48 1.43 17.41 -13.77
CA GLU A 48 2.05 18.57 -13.14
C GLU A 48 1.33 19.84 -13.60
N ASP A 49 1.39 20.89 -12.80
CA ASP A 49 0.74 22.18 -13.14
C ASP A 49 1.12 22.65 -14.56
N GLY A 50 0.11 23.06 -15.32
CA GLY A 50 0.28 23.48 -16.72
C GLY A 50 0.41 22.34 -17.73
N LYS A 51 0.31 21.08 -17.33
CA LYS A 51 0.31 19.91 -18.22
C LYS A 51 -1.10 19.40 -18.53
N ALA A 52 -1.25 18.68 -19.66
CA ALA A 52 -2.54 18.26 -20.16
C ALA A 52 -3.37 17.42 -19.19
N GLY A 53 -2.77 16.51 -18.44
CA GLY A 53 -3.44 15.69 -17.44
C GLY A 53 -3.90 16.50 -16.23
N TYR A 54 -3.10 17.48 -15.81
CA TYR A 54 -3.49 18.43 -14.77
C TYR A 54 -4.67 19.32 -15.25
N GLU A 55 -4.57 19.89 -16.45
CA GLU A 55 -5.64 20.73 -17.01
C GLU A 55 -6.95 19.94 -17.14
N ALA A 56 -6.88 18.66 -17.48
CA ALA A 56 -8.06 17.81 -17.62
C ALA A 56 -8.71 17.42 -16.28
N SER A 57 -7.91 17.21 -15.22
CA SER A 57 -8.39 16.61 -13.97
C SER A 57 -8.15 17.46 -12.71
N GLY A 58 -7.17 18.34 -12.74
CA GLY A 58 -6.66 19.06 -11.57
C GLY A 58 -5.70 18.22 -10.70
N LEU A 59 -5.34 17.00 -11.14
CA LEU A 59 -4.42 16.16 -10.40
C LEU A 59 -2.98 16.58 -10.67
N SER A 60 -2.24 16.89 -9.62
CA SER A 60 -0.78 16.95 -9.63
C SER A 60 -0.19 15.79 -8.82
N VAL A 61 0.90 15.22 -9.31
CA VAL A 61 1.68 14.19 -8.61
C VAL A 61 3.10 14.70 -8.25
N ALA A 62 3.33 16.00 -8.37
CA ALA A 62 4.62 16.62 -8.14
C ALA A 62 5.09 16.49 -6.68
N SER A 63 4.16 16.46 -5.74
CA SER A 63 4.45 16.26 -4.32
C SER A 63 3.43 15.31 -3.67
N TYR A 64 3.74 14.87 -2.45
CA TYR A 64 2.81 14.09 -1.64
C TYR A 64 1.51 14.86 -1.38
N ASP A 65 1.62 16.11 -0.97
CA ASP A 65 0.47 16.92 -0.59
C ASP A 65 -0.46 17.18 -1.78
N GLU A 66 0.12 17.43 -2.96
CA GLU A 66 -0.65 17.60 -4.20
C GLU A 66 -1.35 16.30 -4.61
N LEU A 67 -0.67 15.16 -4.57
CA LEU A 67 -1.28 13.86 -4.83
C LEU A 67 -2.46 13.59 -3.90
N MET A 68 -2.27 13.85 -2.59
CA MET A 68 -3.32 13.61 -1.60
C MET A 68 -4.47 14.62 -1.66
N THR A 69 -4.25 15.80 -2.22
CA THR A 69 -5.32 16.76 -2.56
C THR A 69 -6.27 16.17 -3.60
N GLY A 70 -5.74 15.38 -4.54
CA GLY A 70 -6.51 14.71 -5.57
C GLY A 70 -6.87 15.60 -6.74
N THR A 71 -8.03 15.31 -7.34
CA THR A 71 -8.57 16.02 -8.50
C THR A 71 -9.61 17.05 -8.09
N ARG A 72 -10.08 17.87 -9.08
CA ARG A 72 -11.27 18.73 -8.88
C ARG A 72 -12.57 17.96 -8.60
N PHE A 73 -12.55 16.64 -8.77
CA PHE A 73 -13.69 15.75 -8.53
C PHE A 73 -13.58 15.00 -7.20
N GLY A 74 -12.46 15.13 -6.50
CA GLY A 74 -12.20 14.50 -5.22
C GLY A 74 -10.88 13.75 -5.13
N PRO A 75 -10.60 13.10 -3.99
CA PRO A 75 -9.37 12.38 -3.75
C PRO A 75 -9.22 11.17 -4.67
N VAL A 76 -8.01 10.89 -5.11
CA VAL A 76 -7.67 9.71 -5.91
C VAL A 76 -7.00 8.61 -5.08
N VAL A 77 -6.52 8.95 -3.89
CA VAL A 77 -5.96 8.03 -2.90
C VAL A 77 -6.83 8.07 -1.65
N LEU A 78 -7.32 6.91 -1.24
CA LEU A 78 -8.05 6.72 0.02
C LEU A 78 -7.14 5.91 0.95
N PRO A 79 -6.50 6.52 1.95
CA PRO A 79 -5.58 5.83 2.84
C PRO A 79 -6.22 4.59 3.50
N GLY A 80 -5.56 3.45 3.37
CA GLY A 80 -6.04 2.17 3.88
C GLY A 80 -7.03 1.42 2.97
N ASP A 81 -7.50 2.04 1.89
CA ASP A 81 -8.46 1.42 0.97
C ASP A 81 -7.96 1.46 -0.49
N PRO A 82 -7.12 0.52 -0.89
CA PRO A 82 -6.64 0.43 -2.26
C PRO A 82 -7.74 0.03 -3.26
N GLU A 83 -8.79 -0.66 -2.81
CA GLU A 83 -9.88 -1.09 -3.70
C GLU A 83 -10.70 0.09 -4.21
N SER A 84 -10.97 1.05 -3.33
CA SER A 84 -11.76 2.24 -3.68
C SER A 84 -10.89 3.42 -4.14
N SER A 85 -9.56 3.33 -4.04
CA SER A 85 -8.65 4.36 -4.52
C SER A 85 -8.62 4.42 -6.04
N VAL A 86 -9.07 5.54 -6.61
CA VAL A 86 -9.14 5.76 -8.07
C VAL A 86 -7.77 5.60 -8.73
N LEU A 87 -6.70 6.09 -8.10
CA LEU A 87 -5.33 5.88 -8.58
C LEU A 87 -5.04 4.40 -8.82
N VAL A 88 -5.35 3.55 -7.84
CA VAL A 88 -5.09 2.10 -7.92
C VAL A 88 -5.95 1.46 -9.02
N GLN A 89 -7.24 1.82 -9.08
CA GLN A 89 -8.15 1.30 -10.13
C GLN A 89 -7.65 1.63 -11.54
N LEU A 90 -7.16 2.84 -11.75
CA LEU A 90 -6.67 3.30 -13.05
C LEU A 90 -5.40 2.57 -13.49
N ILE A 91 -4.41 2.43 -12.61
CA ILE A 91 -3.15 1.76 -12.94
C ILE A 91 -3.29 0.23 -13.07
N GLU A 92 -4.26 -0.37 -12.38
CA GLU A 92 -4.62 -1.79 -12.51
C GLU A 92 -5.49 -2.06 -13.76
N GLY A 93 -5.99 -1.01 -14.42
CA GLY A 93 -6.90 -1.14 -15.57
C GLY A 93 -8.28 -1.67 -15.19
N ARG A 94 -8.73 -1.44 -13.95
CA ARG A 94 -10.07 -1.82 -13.47
C ARG A 94 -11.14 -0.78 -13.79
N ALA A 95 -10.73 0.41 -14.22
CA ALA A 95 -11.62 1.45 -14.73
C ALA A 95 -11.89 1.27 -16.24
N ASP A 96 -12.71 2.16 -16.82
CA ASP A 96 -12.95 2.15 -18.26
C ASP A 96 -11.61 2.25 -19.03
N PRO A 97 -11.40 1.45 -20.08
CA PRO A 97 -10.15 1.47 -20.85
C PRO A 97 -9.76 2.83 -21.41
N SER A 98 -10.74 3.72 -21.66
CA SER A 98 -10.49 5.07 -22.17
C SER A 98 -9.79 6.00 -21.18
N ILE A 99 -9.84 5.67 -19.89
CA ILE A 99 -9.21 6.45 -18.81
C ILE A 99 -8.12 5.69 -18.07
N LYS A 100 -7.71 4.52 -18.59
CA LYS A 100 -6.61 3.76 -18.01
C LYS A 100 -5.33 4.60 -17.97
N MET A 101 -4.58 4.51 -16.86
CA MET A 101 -3.30 5.21 -16.68
C MET A 101 -2.12 4.21 -16.59
N PRO A 102 -0.93 4.58 -17.04
CA PRO A 102 -0.61 5.80 -17.79
C PRO A 102 -1.31 5.86 -19.16
N HIS A 103 -1.76 7.06 -19.56
CA HIS A 103 -2.44 7.27 -20.83
C HIS A 103 -1.43 7.53 -21.96
N GLY A 104 -1.48 6.73 -23.03
CA GLY A 104 -0.62 6.93 -24.21
C GLY A 104 0.87 6.60 -24.00
N SER A 105 1.25 5.98 -22.90
CA SER A 105 2.61 5.56 -22.58
C SER A 105 2.68 4.11 -22.10
N GLU A 106 3.88 3.59 -21.83
CA GLU A 106 4.04 2.23 -21.34
C GLU A 106 3.33 2.04 -19.99
N SER A 107 2.67 0.89 -19.86
CA SER A 107 2.05 0.48 -18.59
C SER A 107 3.11 0.36 -17.49
N LEU A 108 2.69 0.57 -16.25
CA LEU A 108 3.53 0.27 -15.09
C LEU A 108 3.90 -1.23 -15.07
N TYR A 109 5.08 -1.53 -14.56
CA TYR A 109 5.44 -2.91 -14.24
C TYR A 109 4.56 -3.43 -13.09
N GLN A 110 4.29 -4.72 -13.09
CA GLN A 110 3.44 -5.33 -12.06
C GLN A 110 3.93 -5.02 -10.63
N GLY A 111 5.24 -5.06 -10.40
CA GLY A 111 5.82 -4.72 -9.10
C GLY A 111 5.62 -3.26 -8.68
N GLU A 112 5.51 -2.33 -9.61
CA GLU A 112 5.21 -0.91 -9.33
C GLU A 112 3.75 -0.72 -8.93
N ILE A 113 2.85 -1.41 -9.64
CA ILE A 113 1.42 -1.43 -9.29
C ILE A 113 1.23 -2.00 -7.88
N GLU A 114 1.86 -3.13 -7.58
CA GLU A 114 1.83 -3.76 -6.26
C GLU A 114 2.42 -2.86 -5.17
N THR A 115 3.49 -2.12 -5.47
CA THR A 115 4.12 -1.17 -4.55
C THR A 115 3.16 -0.03 -4.21
N ILE A 116 2.53 0.58 -5.20
CA ILE A 116 1.55 1.66 -4.98
C ILE A 116 0.33 1.13 -4.22
N ARG A 117 -0.18 -0.04 -4.60
CA ARG A 117 -1.29 -0.69 -3.92
C ARG A 117 -0.97 -0.96 -2.44
N LEU A 118 0.21 -1.51 -2.16
CA LEU A 118 0.66 -1.80 -0.79
C LEU A 118 0.84 -0.52 0.02
N TRP A 119 1.43 0.54 -0.57
CA TRP A 119 1.55 1.84 0.07
C TRP A 119 0.18 2.39 0.48
N VAL A 120 -0.82 2.34 -0.42
CA VAL A 120 -2.19 2.78 -0.10
C VAL A 120 -2.77 1.93 1.02
N SER A 121 -2.64 0.60 0.98
CA SER A 121 -3.16 -0.30 2.01
C SER A 121 -2.53 -0.06 3.40
N GLN A 122 -1.28 0.41 3.42
CA GLN A 122 -0.56 0.79 4.64
C GLN A 122 -0.92 2.20 5.15
N GLY A 123 -1.94 2.83 4.59
CA GLY A 123 -2.43 4.14 5.00
C GLY A 123 -1.82 5.30 4.22
N ALA A 124 -1.16 5.05 3.10
CA ALA A 124 -0.53 6.05 2.23
C ALA A 124 0.35 7.05 3.01
N PRO A 125 1.30 6.60 3.83
CA PRO A 125 2.08 7.50 4.67
C PRO A 125 3.03 8.39 3.85
N ASN A 126 3.27 9.61 4.34
CA ASN A 126 4.32 10.50 3.85
C ASN A 126 5.62 10.21 4.60
N ASN A 127 6.46 9.32 4.09
CA ASN A 127 7.65 8.79 4.77
C ASN A 127 8.83 8.57 3.83
#